data_246cae261ada4c6776f0c3bc78b8a181
#
_entry.id   246cae261ada4c6776f0c3bc78b8a181
#
_cell.length_a   1.000
_cell.length_b   1.000
_cell.length_c   1.000
_cell.angle_alpha   90.00
_cell.angle_beta   90.00
_cell.angle_gamma   90.00
#
_symmetry.space_group_name_H-M   'P 1'
#
loop_
_entity.id
_entity.type
_entity.pdbx_description
1 polymer ?
#
loop_
_entity_poly.entity_id
_entity_poly.type
_entity_poly.pdbx_seq_one_letter_code
_entity_poly.pdbx_strand_id
1 'polypeptide(L)'
;MFYYTYVLKSDADGNLYTGYTKNLKLRFEQHQKGLVESTKNRRPLSLLYYEACLDQTDATRRERYLKSYHGKMFIKRRLKSYLTG
;
A
#
# COMPACT_ATOMS: atom_id res chain seq x y z
N MET A 1 -2.75 -16.70 10.80
CA MET A 1 -3.29 -15.47 10.18
C MET A 1 -2.16 -14.53 9.85
N PHE A 2 -2.18 -13.96 8.65
CA PHE A 2 -1.19 -12.94 8.27
C PHE A 2 -1.74 -11.54 8.45
N TYR A 3 -0.82 -10.61 8.70
CA TYR A 3 -1.07 -9.19 8.71
C TYR A 3 -0.33 -8.58 7.52
N TYR A 4 -0.96 -7.66 6.80
CA TYR A 4 -0.46 -7.16 5.52
C TYR A 4 -0.11 -5.69 5.60
N THR A 5 1.04 -5.35 5.04
CA THR A 5 1.40 -3.98 4.74
C THR A 5 1.38 -3.86 3.22
N TYR A 6 0.63 -2.89 2.68
CA TYR A 6 0.40 -2.83 1.23
C TYR A 6 0.64 -1.42 0.70
N VAL A 7 0.94 -1.36 -0.59
CA VAL A 7 1.19 -0.09 -1.28
C VAL A 7 0.28 -0.01 -2.49
N LEU A 8 -0.50 1.06 -2.56
CA LEU A 8 -1.37 1.38 -3.69
C LEU A 8 -0.79 2.53 -4.47
N LYS A 9 -1.14 2.62 -5.76
CA LYS A 9 -0.84 3.76 -6.59
C LYS A 9 -2.15 4.38 -7.08
N SER A 10 -2.27 5.70 -6.96
CA SER A 10 -3.38 6.43 -7.57
C SER A 10 -3.12 6.57 -9.07
N ASP A 11 -4.04 6.10 -9.88
CA ASP A 11 -3.94 6.28 -11.33
C ASP A 11 -4.31 7.71 -11.76
N ALA A 12 -4.91 8.47 -10.83
CA ALA A 12 -5.27 9.86 -11.08
C ALA A 12 -4.07 10.80 -10.92
N ASP A 13 -3.25 10.62 -9.87
CA ASP A 13 -2.14 11.53 -9.57
C ASP A 13 -0.76 10.86 -9.53
N GLY A 14 -0.70 9.54 -9.66
CA GLY A 14 0.56 8.79 -9.65
C GLY A 14 1.20 8.63 -8.27
N ASN A 15 0.60 9.17 -7.22
CA ASN A 15 1.16 9.10 -5.87
C ASN A 15 0.86 7.76 -5.21
N LEU A 16 1.72 7.37 -4.28
CA LEU A 16 1.61 6.12 -3.55
C LEU A 16 0.87 6.32 -2.23
N TYR A 17 0.19 5.27 -1.79
CA TYR A 17 -0.46 5.20 -0.49
C TYR A 17 -0.08 3.88 0.16
N THR A 18 0.34 3.92 1.42
CA THR A 18 0.72 2.74 2.18
C THR A 18 -0.27 2.51 3.31
N GLY A 19 -0.71 1.27 3.46
CA GLY A 19 -1.68 0.91 4.49
C GLY A 19 -1.36 -0.42 5.15
N TYR A 20 -2.17 -0.75 6.15
CA TYR A 20 -2.09 -1.98 6.92
C TYR A 20 -3.47 -2.60 7.03
N THR A 21 -3.56 -3.93 6.97
CA THR A 21 -4.84 -4.62 7.13
C THR A 21 -4.64 -6.09 7.52
N LYS A 22 -5.65 -6.65 8.15
CA LYS A 22 -5.74 -8.09 8.39
C LYS A 22 -6.30 -8.85 7.19
N ASN A 23 -7.01 -8.17 6.30
CA ASN A 23 -7.67 -8.79 5.15
C ASN A 23 -7.43 -7.92 3.92
N LEU A 24 -6.39 -8.28 3.17
CA LEU A 24 -5.94 -7.48 2.03
C LEU A 24 -7.01 -7.37 0.95
N LYS A 25 -7.66 -8.48 0.61
CA LYS A 25 -8.67 -8.50 -0.45
C LYS A 25 -9.83 -7.57 -0.12
N LEU A 26 -10.37 -7.69 1.09
CA LEU A 26 -11.49 -6.86 1.53
C LEU A 26 -11.09 -5.39 1.58
N ARG A 27 -9.90 -5.09 2.12
CA ARG A 27 -9.45 -3.71 2.25
C ARG A 27 -9.24 -3.06 0.90
N PHE A 28 -8.66 -3.78 -0.05
CA PHE A 28 -8.49 -3.26 -1.41
C PHE A 28 -9.84 -3.01 -2.09
N GLU A 29 -10.80 -3.90 -1.89
CA GLU A 29 -12.16 -3.68 -2.40
C GLU A 29 -12.78 -2.41 -1.81
N GLN A 30 -12.57 -2.15 -0.51
CA GLN A 30 -13.05 -0.92 0.13
C GLN A 30 -12.41 0.32 -0.49
N HIS A 31 -11.11 0.28 -0.77
CA HIS A 31 -10.44 1.37 -1.47
C HIS A 31 -11.04 1.61 -2.86
N GLN A 32 -11.27 0.53 -3.61
CA GLN A 32 -11.83 0.63 -4.95
C GLN A 32 -13.24 1.23 -4.95
N LYS A 33 -14.03 0.93 -3.92
CA LYS A 33 -15.39 1.44 -3.79
C LYS A 33 -15.48 2.84 -3.21
N GLY A 34 -14.35 3.44 -2.85
CA GLY A 34 -14.34 4.78 -2.28
C GLY A 34 -14.76 4.84 -0.83
N LEU A 35 -14.66 3.73 -0.10
CA LEU A 35 -15.07 3.64 1.30
C LEU A 35 -13.96 4.02 2.27
N VAL A 36 -12.75 4.28 1.79
CA VAL A 36 -11.62 4.69 2.61
C VAL A 36 -11.41 6.18 2.43
N GLU A 37 -11.58 6.93 3.51
CA GLU A 37 -11.58 8.40 3.47
C GLU A 37 -10.31 8.98 2.84
N SER A 38 -9.16 8.43 3.19
CA SER A 38 -7.87 8.96 2.71
C SER A 38 -7.59 8.74 1.23
N THR A 39 -8.32 7.83 0.57
CA THR A 39 -8.07 7.50 -0.84
C THR A 39 -9.28 7.66 -1.75
N LYS A 40 -10.46 7.97 -1.20
CA LYS A 40 -11.69 8.02 -2.00
C LYS A 40 -11.62 8.99 -3.17
N ASN A 41 -10.89 10.09 -3.00
CA ASN A 41 -10.74 11.12 -4.04
C ASN A 41 -9.51 10.90 -4.91
N ARG A 42 -8.83 9.75 -4.75
CA ARG A 42 -7.60 9.43 -5.49
C ARG A 42 -7.77 8.21 -6.38
N ARG A 43 -9.01 7.76 -6.54
CA ARG A 43 -9.31 6.61 -7.41
C ARG A 43 -9.17 7.00 -8.88
N PRO A 44 -8.93 6.04 -9.77
CA PRO A 44 -8.79 4.61 -9.51
C PRO A 44 -7.44 4.27 -8.88
N LEU A 45 -7.40 3.16 -8.14
CA LEU A 45 -6.23 2.72 -7.40
C LEU A 45 -5.76 1.37 -7.90
N SER A 46 -4.45 1.17 -7.94
CA SER A 46 -3.83 -0.11 -8.29
C SER A 46 -3.04 -0.64 -7.10
N LEU A 47 -3.16 -1.93 -6.83
CA LEU A 47 -2.35 -2.59 -5.80
C LEU A 47 -1.00 -2.93 -6.42
N LEU A 48 0.07 -2.28 -5.95
CA LEU A 48 1.41 -2.47 -6.49
C LEU A 48 2.21 -3.54 -5.77
N TYR A 49 2.04 -3.63 -4.44
CA TYR A 49 2.98 -4.39 -3.63
C TYR A 49 2.36 -4.67 -2.28
N TYR A 50 2.67 -5.82 -1.70
CA TYR A 50 2.31 -6.08 -0.32
C TYR A 50 3.32 -7.03 0.32
N GLU A 51 3.40 -6.94 1.64
CA GLU A 51 4.16 -7.84 2.49
C GLU A 51 3.22 -8.46 3.50
N ALA A 52 3.50 -9.68 3.92
CA ALA A 52 2.70 -10.36 4.91
C ALA A 52 3.61 -10.89 6.02
N CYS A 53 3.16 -10.75 7.27
CA CYS A 53 3.87 -11.31 8.41
C CYS A 53 2.88 -11.77 9.47
N LEU A 54 3.36 -12.54 10.42
CA LEU A 54 2.50 -13.20 11.41
C LEU A 54 2.20 -12.34 12.63
N ASP A 55 2.94 -11.26 12.84
CA ASP A 55 2.80 -10.40 14.01
C ASP A 55 2.31 -9.02 13.63
N GLN A 56 1.25 -8.56 14.32
CA GLN A 56 0.62 -7.28 14.02
C GLN A 56 1.58 -6.10 14.23
N THR A 57 2.38 -6.16 15.28
CA THR A 57 3.33 -5.09 15.60
C THR A 57 4.39 -4.96 14.50
N ASP A 58 4.86 -6.09 13.97
CA ASP A 58 5.81 -6.08 12.85
C ASP A 58 5.19 -5.44 11.62
N ALA A 59 3.94 -5.76 11.33
CA ALA A 59 3.25 -5.21 10.16
C ALA A 59 3.04 -3.69 10.28
N THR A 60 2.61 -3.21 11.45
CA THR A 60 2.36 -1.78 11.64
C THR A 60 3.66 -0.99 11.70
N ARG A 61 4.73 -1.59 12.23
CA ARG A 61 6.06 -0.95 12.19
C ARG A 61 6.55 -0.81 10.76
N ARG A 62 6.33 -1.85 9.95
CA ARG A 62 6.70 -1.83 8.53
C ARG A 62 5.91 -0.79 7.76
N GLU A 63 4.62 -0.65 8.07
CA GLU A 63 3.79 0.39 7.44
C GLU A 63 4.39 1.78 7.68
N ARG A 64 4.77 2.08 8.92
CA ARG A 64 5.40 3.37 9.23
C ARG A 64 6.70 3.57 8.47
N TYR A 65 7.52 2.51 8.38
CA TYR A 65 8.77 2.60 7.63
C TYR A 65 8.51 2.91 6.15
N LEU A 66 7.56 2.20 5.54
CA LEU A 66 7.29 2.39 4.11
C LEU A 66 6.69 3.77 3.79
N LYS A 67 6.15 4.45 4.79
CA LYS A 67 5.67 5.83 4.63
C LYS A 67 6.80 6.86 4.73
N SER A 68 7.95 6.48 5.26
CA SER A 68 9.09 7.38 5.41
C SER A 68 9.81 7.58 4.06
N TYR A 69 10.72 8.55 4.03
CA TYR A 69 11.54 8.79 2.85
C TYR A 69 12.30 7.52 2.42
N HIS A 70 12.94 6.86 3.38
CA HIS A 70 13.72 5.64 3.08
C HIS A 70 12.83 4.50 2.60
N GLY A 71 11.63 4.39 3.17
CA GLY A 71 10.66 3.38 2.74
C GLY A 71 10.17 3.63 1.33
N LYS A 72 9.92 4.89 0.97
CA LYS A 72 9.53 5.24 -0.40
C LYS A 72 10.65 4.93 -1.39
N MET A 73 11.90 5.17 -1.01
CA MET A 73 13.04 4.81 -1.84
C MET A 73 13.17 3.30 -1.98
N PHE A 74 12.90 2.55 -0.90
CA PHE A 74 12.88 1.08 -0.96
C PHE A 74 11.87 0.60 -1.99
N ILE A 75 10.65 1.12 -1.95
CA ILE A 75 9.59 0.71 -2.90
C ILE A 75 9.99 1.06 -4.34
N LYS A 76 10.54 2.24 -4.57
CA LYS A 76 10.97 2.64 -5.91
C LYS A 76 12.06 1.70 -6.46
N ARG A 77 13.00 1.30 -5.63
CA ARG A 77 14.04 0.35 -6.05
C ARG A 77 13.48 -1.05 -6.22
N ARG A 78 12.60 -1.48 -5.32
CA ARG A 78 11.99 -2.82 -5.36
C ARG A 78 11.14 -3.02 -6.60
N LEU A 79 10.44 -1.97 -7.02
CA LEU A 79 9.50 -2.02 -8.13
C LEU A 79 10.00 -1.24 -9.35
N LYS A 80 11.31 -1.10 -9.47
CA LYS A 80 11.94 -0.28 -10.51
C LYS A 80 11.43 -0.61 -11.91
N SER A 81 11.39 -1.88 -12.28
CA SER A 81 10.99 -2.28 -13.62
C SER A 81 9.53 -1.91 -13.90
N TYR A 82 8.66 -2.14 -12.92
CA TYR A 82 7.25 -1.80 -13.07
C TYR A 82 7.04 -0.28 -13.18
N LEU A 83 7.71 0.48 -12.32
CA LEU A 83 7.49 1.93 -12.24
C LEU A 83 8.13 2.72 -13.38
N THR A 84 9.18 2.19 -14.00
CA THR A 84 9.86 2.86 -15.11
C THR A 84 9.53 2.26 -16.47
N GLY A 85 8.86 1.14 -16.43
CA GLY A 85 8.52 0.30 -17.53
C GLY A 85 8.09 0.54 -18.68
#